data_1bef0c6575e98af93a7d44c0841dac60
#
_entry.id   1bef0c6575e98af93a7d44c0841dac60
#
_cell.length_a   1.000
_cell.length_b   1.000
_cell.length_c   1.000
_cell.angle_alpha   90.00
_cell.angle_beta   90.00
_cell.angle_gamma   90.00
#
_symmetry.space_group_name_H-M   'P 1'
#
loop_
_entity.id
_entity.type
_entity.pdbx_description
1 polymer ?
#
loop_
_entity_poly.entity_id
_entity_poly.type
_entity_poly.pdbx_seq_one_letter_code
_entity_poly.pdbx_strand_id
1 'polypeptide(L)'
;MKGKNMNRYFKMTLLLALPLAFLLGCSKQTTTSNSSKEEATEVKTTEAETTEKKSELKTVTFVNDSQPGIQSTLTYTVDGDNVVKQTAHNVADPEALNNTADDLKNLIEETYKGYRGLKGVTLSVEIKDGKVVQDLEIDLSVASLDELREALPEEYSGVGKNVSFKASKKMLTEHGYKEQTN
;
A
#
# COMPACT_ATOMS: atom_id res chain seq x y z
N MET A 1 4.85 -35.80 -21.20
CA MET A 1 5.49 -34.62 -21.82
C MET A 1 4.45 -33.56 -22.07
N LYS A 2 4.30 -32.58 -21.18
CA LYS A 2 3.57 -31.32 -21.39
C LYS A 2 3.90 -30.37 -20.22
N GLY A 3 5.11 -29.82 -20.23
CA GLY A 3 5.49 -28.76 -19.33
C GLY A 3 5.94 -27.59 -20.17
N LYS A 4 5.05 -26.64 -20.52
CA LYS A 4 5.49 -25.40 -21.20
C LYS A 4 4.52 -24.23 -21.20
N ASN A 5 3.53 -24.17 -20.29
CA ASN A 5 2.63 -23.02 -20.27
C ASN A 5 2.52 -22.28 -18.92
N MET A 6 3.32 -22.66 -17.91
CA MET A 6 3.27 -22.04 -16.58
C MET A 6 3.82 -20.61 -16.54
N ASN A 7 4.65 -20.21 -17.54
CA ASN A 7 5.35 -18.92 -17.51
C ASN A 7 4.57 -17.72 -18.09
N ARG A 8 3.41 -17.93 -18.74
CA ARG A 8 2.62 -16.81 -19.28
C ARG A 8 1.63 -16.24 -18.27
N TYR A 9 1.17 -17.06 -17.34
CA TYR A 9 0.20 -16.66 -16.31
C TYR A 9 0.89 -16.05 -15.08
N PHE A 10 2.16 -16.39 -14.83
CA PHE A 10 2.94 -15.84 -13.72
C PHE A 10 3.19 -14.31 -13.84
N LYS A 11 3.18 -13.76 -15.05
CA LYS A 11 3.31 -12.31 -15.26
C LYS A 11 2.02 -11.53 -15.06
N MET A 12 0.88 -12.20 -15.01
CA MET A 12 -0.43 -11.57 -14.89
C MET A 12 -0.95 -11.53 -13.45
N THR A 13 -0.37 -12.36 -12.57
CA THR A 13 -0.81 -12.54 -11.18
C THR A 13 -0.19 -11.55 -10.21
N LEU A 14 0.78 -10.75 -10.65
CA LEU A 14 1.50 -9.76 -9.81
C LEU A 14 0.68 -8.48 -9.52
N LEU A 15 -0.56 -8.39 -10.03
CA LEU A 15 -1.44 -7.22 -9.84
C LEU A 15 -2.32 -7.30 -8.59
N LEU A 16 -2.29 -8.42 -7.86
CA LEU A 16 -2.93 -8.52 -6.53
C LEU A 16 -2.05 -7.93 -5.42
N ALA A 17 -0.74 -7.84 -5.65
CA ALA A 17 0.14 -7.07 -4.79
C ALA A 17 -0.07 -5.59 -5.12
N LEU A 18 -0.55 -4.83 -4.18
CA LEU A 18 -0.54 -3.38 -4.24
C LEU A 18 0.90 -2.91 -4.33
N PRO A 19 1.33 -2.36 -5.44
CA PRO A 19 2.59 -1.66 -5.45
C PRO A 19 2.39 -0.34 -4.71
N LEU A 20 2.65 -0.32 -3.41
CA LEU A 20 2.89 0.93 -2.68
C LEU A 20 4.16 1.64 -3.16
N ALA A 21 4.94 1.03 -4.04
CA ALA A 21 6.30 1.44 -4.30
C ALA A 21 6.73 1.47 -5.76
N PHE A 22 6.19 2.38 -6.55
CA PHE A 22 6.94 2.92 -7.69
C PHE A 22 6.99 4.45 -7.64
N LEU A 23 7.59 4.97 -6.57
CA LEU A 23 8.04 6.37 -6.55
C LEU A 23 9.52 6.40 -6.97
N LEU A 24 9.81 6.14 -8.24
CA LEU A 24 11.03 6.62 -8.86
C LEU A 24 10.90 8.14 -9.04
N GLY A 25 11.02 8.86 -7.94
CA GLY A 25 11.16 10.31 -7.94
C GLY A 25 12.55 10.67 -8.42
N CYS A 26 12.67 11.16 -9.64
CA CYS A 26 13.84 11.92 -10.07
C CYS A 26 13.97 13.17 -9.19
N SER A 27 14.76 13.08 -8.14
CA SER A 27 15.26 14.24 -7.41
C SER A 27 16.34 14.91 -8.25
N LYS A 28 15.96 15.96 -8.99
CA LYS A 28 16.92 16.84 -9.62
C LYS A 28 17.44 17.79 -8.55
N GLN A 29 18.60 17.46 -8.01
CA GLN A 29 19.36 18.26 -7.08
C GLN A 29 19.88 19.51 -7.82
N THR A 30 19.33 20.67 -7.51
CA THR A 30 19.92 21.95 -7.92
C THR A 30 20.64 22.55 -6.71
N THR A 31 21.95 22.39 -6.72
CA THR A 31 22.87 23.08 -5.83
C THR A 31 22.92 24.54 -6.26
N THR A 32 22.62 25.47 -5.35
CA THR A 32 23.13 26.83 -5.45
C THR A 32 23.51 27.28 -4.03
N SER A 33 24.79 27.34 -3.82
CA SER A 33 25.43 28.00 -2.70
C SER A 33 25.28 29.52 -2.83
N ASN A 34 24.95 30.23 -1.76
CA ASN A 34 25.70 31.42 -1.40
C ASN A 34 25.53 31.84 0.07
N SER A 35 26.63 32.24 0.56
CA SER A 35 27.19 32.72 1.78
C SER A 35 26.54 33.94 2.44
N SER A 36 26.66 33.98 3.78
CA SER A 36 26.92 35.11 4.69
C SER A 36 25.76 36.04 5.11
N LYS A 37 25.37 36.11 6.37
CA LYS A 37 26.00 36.93 7.42
C LYS A 37 25.16 36.89 8.71
N GLU A 38 25.87 36.83 9.84
CA GLU A 38 25.35 36.98 11.19
C GLU A 38 24.61 38.28 11.42
N GLU A 39 23.54 38.20 12.22
CA GLU A 39 23.31 39.25 13.26
C GLU A 39 22.33 38.65 14.32
N ALA A 40 22.77 38.76 15.56
CA ALA A 40 22.06 38.34 16.75
C ALA A 40 21.05 39.43 17.16
N THR A 41 19.82 39.01 17.56
CA THR A 41 19.03 39.81 18.50
C THR A 41 17.95 38.95 19.19
N GLU A 42 18.13 38.83 20.50
CA GLU A 42 17.17 38.70 21.59
C GLU A 42 15.91 37.82 21.52
N VAL A 43 15.92 36.92 22.44
CA VAL A 43 14.87 36.18 23.15
C VAL A 43 13.62 37.01 23.40
N LYS A 44 12.49 36.52 22.86
CA LYS A 44 11.18 36.74 23.47
C LYS A 44 10.44 35.42 23.52
N THR A 45 10.47 34.82 24.69
CA THR A 45 9.63 33.69 25.08
C THR A 45 8.17 34.08 24.90
N THR A 46 7.55 33.53 23.88
CA THR A 46 6.10 33.51 23.77
C THR A 46 5.72 32.03 23.87
N GLU A 47 5.16 31.64 24.98
CA GLU A 47 4.44 30.39 25.16
C GLU A 47 3.37 30.31 24.07
N ALA A 48 3.67 29.56 23.03
CA ALA A 48 2.66 29.16 22.05
C ALA A 48 1.95 27.97 22.64
N GLU A 49 0.74 28.20 23.14
CA GLU A 49 -0.28 27.21 23.40
C GLU A 49 -0.40 26.33 22.14
N THR A 50 0.17 25.12 22.21
CA THR A 50 -0.02 24.10 21.21
C THR A 50 -1.46 23.59 21.37
N THR A 51 -2.40 24.26 20.75
CA THR A 51 -3.72 23.70 20.48
C THR A 51 -3.49 22.49 19.59
N GLU A 52 -3.48 21.29 20.18
CA GLU A 52 -3.58 20.04 19.45
C GLU A 52 -4.86 20.12 18.59
N LYS A 53 -4.68 20.48 17.32
CA LYS A 53 -5.73 20.40 16.33
C LYS A 53 -5.96 18.91 16.13
N LYS A 54 -6.98 18.36 16.81
CA LYS A 54 -7.44 16.99 16.62
C LYS A 54 -7.72 16.84 15.12
N SER A 55 -6.80 16.22 14.39
CA SER A 55 -6.99 15.99 12.97
C SER A 55 -8.15 15.01 12.80
N GLU A 56 -9.12 15.34 11.97
CA GLU A 56 -10.21 14.44 11.64
C GLU A 56 -9.67 13.38 10.66
N LEU A 57 -9.60 12.15 11.13
CA LEU A 57 -9.26 11.03 10.28
C LEU A 57 -10.33 10.88 9.20
N LYS A 58 -9.88 10.78 7.95
CA LYS A 58 -10.74 10.56 6.79
C LYS A 58 -10.53 9.15 6.25
N THR A 59 -11.61 8.49 5.86
CA THR A 59 -11.57 7.19 5.19
C THR A 59 -11.90 7.35 3.71
N VAL A 60 -11.08 6.75 2.84
CA VAL A 60 -11.26 6.76 1.39
C VAL A 60 -11.11 5.35 0.85
N THR A 61 -12.10 4.90 0.07
CA THR A 61 -12.14 3.56 -0.52
C THR A 61 -11.94 3.61 -2.02
N PHE A 62 -11.18 2.67 -2.54
CA PHE A 62 -10.94 2.46 -3.96
C PHE A 62 -11.32 1.04 -4.34
N VAL A 63 -11.90 0.87 -5.54
CA VAL A 63 -12.25 -0.43 -6.08
C VAL A 63 -11.63 -0.64 -7.45
N ASN A 64 -11.29 -1.89 -7.75
CA ASN A 64 -10.86 -2.31 -9.07
C ASN A 64 -11.47 -3.68 -9.40
N ASP A 65 -12.23 -3.72 -10.47
CA ASP A 65 -12.86 -4.90 -11.06
C ASP A 65 -12.48 -5.07 -12.54
N SER A 66 -11.46 -4.34 -12.98
CA SER A 66 -11.05 -4.32 -14.39
C SER A 66 -10.41 -5.64 -14.86
N GLN A 67 -9.93 -6.46 -13.95
CA GLN A 67 -9.34 -7.76 -14.24
C GLN A 67 -10.40 -8.87 -14.08
N PRO A 68 -10.73 -9.62 -15.15
CA PRO A 68 -11.68 -10.73 -15.04
C PRO A 68 -11.27 -11.74 -13.96
N GLY A 69 -12.21 -12.07 -13.09
CA GLY A 69 -11.98 -13.02 -12.00
C GLY A 69 -11.31 -12.43 -10.76
N ILE A 70 -11.00 -11.12 -10.72
CA ILE A 70 -10.44 -10.45 -9.56
C ILE A 70 -11.24 -9.20 -9.23
N GLN A 71 -11.62 -9.07 -7.96
CA GLN A 71 -12.20 -7.86 -7.39
C GLN A 71 -11.32 -7.39 -6.23
N SER A 72 -10.92 -6.14 -6.27
CA SER A 72 -10.08 -5.53 -5.23
C SER A 72 -10.75 -4.32 -4.63
N THR A 73 -10.79 -4.27 -3.32
CA THR A 73 -11.24 -3.10 -2.55
C THR A 73 -10.14 -2.69 -1.60
N LEU A 74 -9.74 -1.44 -1.69
CA LEU A 74 -8.71 -0.83 -0.84
C LEU A 74 -9.30 0.32 -0.06
N THR A 75 -9.03 0.37 1.23
CA THR A 75 -9.49 1.47 2.08
C THR A 75 -8.30 2.06 2.83
N TYR A 76 -8.16 3.37 2.73
CA TYR A 76 -7.18 4.15 3.47
C TYR A 76 -7.85 4.97 4.55
N THR A 77 -7.31 4.94 5.76
CA THR A 77 -7.57 5.94 6.80
C THR A 77 -6.41 6.92 6.80
N VAL A 78 -6.72 8.20 6.67
CA VAL A 78 -5.71 9.25 6.46
C VAL A 78 -5.85 10.39 7.46
N ASP A 79 -4.70 10.92 7.85
CA ASP A 79 -4.51 12.16 8.60
C ASP A 79 -3.81 13.16 7.67
N GLY A 80 -4.57 14.06 7.07
CA GLY A 80 -4.06 14.92 5.99
C GLY A 80 -3.58 14.12 4.79
N ASP A 81 -2.28 14.16 4.49
CA ASP A 81 -1.65 13.34 3.44
C ASP A 81 -0.98 12.05 4.00
N ASN A 82 -1.03 11.84 5.31
CA ASN A 82 -0.43 10.66 5.92
C ASN A 82 -1.45 9.51 6.00
N VAL A 83 -1.14 8.36 5.41
CA VAL A 83 -1.90 7.13 5.60
C VAL A 83 -1.55 6.55 6.96
N VAL A 84 -2.55 6.43 7.84
CA VAL A 84 -2.38 5.84 9.18
C VAL A 84 -2.84 4.38 9.24
N LYS A 85 -3.73 3.99 8.32
CA LYS A 85 -4.20 2.61 8.21
C LYS A 85 -4.57 2.30 6.77
N GLN A 86 -4.29 1.08 6.36
CA GLN A 86 -4.66 0.55 5.05
C GLN A 86 -5.33 -0.81 5.24
N THR A 87 -6.41 -1.06 4.50
CA THR A 87 -7.00 -2.39 4.37
C THR A 87 -7.14 -2.76 2.89
N ALA A 88 -6.96 -4.03 2.59
CA ALA A 88 -7.24 -4.60 1.28
C ALA A 88 -8.17 -5.80 1.46
N HIS A 89 -9.23 -5.84 0.66
CA HIS A 89 -10.13 -6.98 0.53
C HIS A 89 -10.15 -7.40 -0.94
N ASN A 90 -9.58 -8.57 -1.23
CA ASN A 90 -9.48 -9.10 -2.57
C ASN A 90 -10.27 -10.40 -2.68
N VAL A 91 -11.05 -10.53 -3.75
CA VAL A 91 -11.80 -11.74 -4.08
C VAL A 91 -11.33 -12.24 -5.44
N ALA A 92 -10.82 -13.45 -5.48
CA ALA A 92 -10.35 -14.08 -6.71
C ALA A 92 -11.19 -15.32 -7.04
N ASP A 93 -11.64 -15.39 -8.29
CA ASP A 93 -12.42 -16.50 -8.83
C ASP A 93 -11.45 -17.50 -9.50
N PRO A 94 -11.26 -18.70 -8.92
CA PRO A 94 -10.31 -19.67 -9.45
C PRO A 94 -10.66 -20.14 -10.86
N GLU A 95 -11.95 -20.30 -11.19
CA GLU A 95 -12.40 -20.76 -12.52
C GLU A 95 -12.08 -19.72 -13.59
N ALA A 96 -12.36 -18.45 -13.31
CA ALA A 96 -12.06 -17.35 -14.22
C ALA A 96 -10.55 -17.18 -14.44
N LEU A 97 -9.73 -17.60 -13.46
CA LEU A 97 -8.27 -17.55 -13.51
C LEU A 97 -7.63 -18.87 -14.01
N ASN A 98 -8.44 -19.84 -14.45
CA ASN A 98 -7.98 -21.17 -14.87
C ASN A 98 -7.11 -21.86 -13.81
N ASN A 99 -7.53 -21.81 -12.55
CA ASN A 99 -6.83 -22.35 -11.41
C ASN A 99 -7.77 -23.16 -10.52
N THR A 100 -7.23 -23.90 -9.55
CA THR A 100 -8.01 -24.44 -8.44
C THR A 100 -8.03 -23.48 -7.26
N ALA A 101 -9.03 -23.58 -6.39
CA ALA A 101 -9.10 -22.72 -5.20
C ALA A 101 -7.90 -22.92 -4.27
N ASP A 102 -7.48 -24.19 -4.09
CA ASP A 102 -6.34 -24.53 -3.24
C ASP A 102 -5.02 -24.01 -3.81
N ASP A 103 -4.76 -24.18 -5.11
CA ASP A 103 -3.54 -23.71 -5.74
C ASP A 103 -3.48 -22.17 -5.73
N LEU A 104 -4.62 -21.52 -6.00
CA LEU A 104 -4.71 -20.06 -5.96
C LEU A 104 -4.51 -19.52 -4.53
N LYS A 105 -5.11 -20.17 -3.52
CA LYS A 105 -4.89 -19.83 -2.11
C LYS A 105 -3.42 -19.94 -1.75
N ASN A 106 -2.77 -21.08 -2.07
CA ASN A 106 -1.35 -21.30 -1.79
C ASN A 106 -0.46 -20.26 -2.47
N LEU A 107 -0.78 -19.90 -3.72
CA LEU A 107 -0.05 -18.87 -4.46
C LEU A 107 -0.15 -17.50 -3.78
N ILE A 108 -1.36 -17.11 -3.34
CA ILE A 108 -1.57 -15.85 -2.62
C ILE A 108 -0.84 -15.86 -1.29
N GLU A 109 -0.96 -16.95 -0.51
CA GLU A 109 -0.25 -17.08 0.78
C GLU A 109 1.26 -16.97 0.64
N GLU A 110 1.85 -17.58 -0.39
CA GLU A 110 3.28 -17.50 -0.65
C GLU A 110 3.68 -16.08 -1.08
N THR A 111 2.87 -15.42 -1.93
CA THR A 111 3.12 -14.05 -2.38
C THR A 111 3.14 -13.06 -1.22
N TYR A 112 2.23 -13.23 -0.28
CA TYR A 112 2.07 -12.29 0.85
C TYR A 112 2.73 -12.77 2.15
N LYS A 113 3.53 -13.82 2.12
CA LYS A 113 4.15 -14.38 3.34
C LYS A 113 4.99 -13.36 4.13
N GLY A 114 5.58 -12.37 3.46
CA GLY A 114 6.38 -11.31 4.09
C GLY A 114 5.60 -10.46 5.09
N TYR A 115 4.27 -10.38 4.95
CA TYR A 115 3.41 -9.66 5.90
C TYR A 115 3.18 -10.42 7.20
N ARG A 116 3.40 -11.75 7.22
CA ARG A 116 3.08 -12.57 8.38
C ARG A 116 4.02 -12.29 9.56
N GLY A 117 3.41 -12.07 10.71
CA GLY A 117 4.15 -11.85 11.96
C GLY A 117 4.67 -10.43 12.18
N LEU A 118 4.51 -9.51 11.22
CA LEU A 118 4.83 -8.11 11.41
C LEU A 118 3.84 -7.48 12.38
N LYS A 119 4.35 -6.65 13.29
CA LYS A 119 3.51 -5.90 14.23
C LYS A 119 2.62 -4.91 13.49
N GLY A 120 1.34 -4.84 13.86
CA GLY A 120 0.37 -3.95 13.19
C GLY A 120 -0.10 -4.45 11.82
N VAL A 121 0.21 -5.71 11.46
CA VAL A 121 -0.22 -6.33 10.21
C VAL A 121 -1.05 -7.57 10.49
N THR A 122 -2.19 -7.68 9.82
CA THR A 122 -3.05 -8.86 9.83
C THR A 122 -3.30 -9.32 8.40
N LEU A 123 -3.04 -10.60 8.11
CA LEU A 123 -3.28 -11.22 6.81
C LEU A 123 -4.11 -12.49 6.99
N SER A 124 -5.22 -12.58 6.26
CA SER A 124 -6.04 -13.79 6.12
C SER A 124 -6.19 -14.15 4.64
N VAL A 125 -6.12 -15.44 4.33
CA VAL A 125 -6.42 -15.97 2.99
C VAL A 125 -7.28 -17.21 3.18
N GLU A 126 -8.51 -17.17 2.72
CA GLU A 126 -9.52 -18.19 2.93
C GLU A 126 -10.23 -18.56 1.64
N ILE A 127 -10.78 -19.78 1.59
CA ILE A 127 -11.71 -20.18 0.52
C ILE A 127 -13.11 -20.01 1.07
N LYS A 128 -13.91 -19.13 0.44
CA LYS A 128 -15.31 -18.85 0.78
C LYS A 128 -16.16 -18.96 -0.49
N ASP A 129 -17.18 -19.81 -0.46
CA ASP A 129 -18.10 -20.01 -1.59
C ASP A 129 -17.38 -20.32 -2.91
N GLY A 130 -16.31 -21.14 -2.85
CA GLY A 130 -15.52 -21.51 -4.02
C GLY A 130 -14.55 -20.44 -4.51
N LYS A 131 -14.53 -19.23 -3.92
CA LYS A 131 -13.60 -18.15 -4.24
C LYS A 131 -12.50 -18.04 -3.20
N VAL A 132 -11.35 -17.50 -3.59
CA VAL A 132 -10.28 -17.19 -2.66
C VAL A 132 -10.42 -15.73 -2.23
N VAL A 133 -10.56 -15.54 -0.93
CA VAL A 133 -10.71 -14.22 -0.29
C VAL A 133 -9.43 -13.93 0.48
N GLN A 134 -8.83 -12.79 0.21
CA GLN A 134 -7.68 -12.27 0.94
C GLN A 134 -8.10 -10.99 1.66
N ASP A 135 -7.85 -10.94 2.96
CA ASP A 135 -7.98 -9.74 3.77
C ASP A 135 -6.60 -9.36 4.33
N LEU A 136 -6.16 -8.13 4.08
CA LEU A 136 -4.93 -7.57 4.62
C LEU A 136 -5.27 -6.26 5.33
N GLU A 137 -4.79 -6.10 6.55
CA GLU A 137 -4.83 -4.85 7.29
C GLU A 137 -3.42 -4.46 7.72
N ILE A 138 -3.06 -3.19 7.54
CA ILE A 138 -1.80 -2.60 7.98
C ILE A 138 -2.12 -1.34 8.77
N ASP A 139 -1.90 -1.38 10.06
CA ASP A 139 -1.97 -0.22 10.95
C ASP A 139 -0.59 0.46 11.01
N LEU A 140 -0.42 1.51 10.22
CA LEU A 140 0.85 2.25 10.10
C LEU A 140 1.15 3.12 11.32
N SER A 141 0.21 3.24 12.27
CA SER A 141 0.48 3.84 13.58
C SER A 141 1.22 2.87 14.52
N VAL A 142 1.23 1.58 14.19
CA VAL A 142 1.83 0.49 14.96
C VAL A 142 2.93 -0.22 14.20
N ALA A 143 2.74 -0.42 12.87
CA ALA A 143 3.68 -1.10 12.00
C ALA A 143 4.95 -0.26 11.76
N SER A 144 6.10 -0.91 11.75
CA SER A 144 7.36 -0.28 11.41
C SER A 144 7.56 -0.26 9.90
N LEU A 145 7.72 0.94 9.31
CA LEU A 145 8.05 1.06 7.89
C LEU A 145 9.42 0.45 7.55
N ASP A 146 10.35 0.38 8.52
CA ASP A 146 11.65 -0.26 8.30
C ASP A 146 11.49 -1.78 8.21
N GLU A 147 10.69 -2.39 9.09
CA GLU A 147 10.37 -3.82 9.02
C GLU A 147 9.59 -4.16 7.74
N LEU A 148 8.65 -3.31 7.33
CA LEU A 148 7.93 -3.47 6.06
C LEU A 148 8.88 -3.40 4.85
N ARG A 149 9.86 -2.48 4.85
CA ARG A 149 10.88 -2.40 3.79
C ARG A 149 11.78 -3.62 3.74
N GLU A 150 12.17 -4.15 4.89
CA GLU A 150 13.01 -5.33 4.97
C GLU A 150 12.27 -6.58 4.49
N ALA A 151 11.02 -6.75 4.92
CA ALA A 151 10.19 -7.90 4.57
C ALA A 151 9.66 -7.87 3.12
N LEU A 152 9.37 -6.66 2.60
CA LEU A 152 8.69 -6.40 1.32
C LEU A 152 9.36 -5.26 0.57
N PRO A 153 10.63 -5.41 0.18
CA PRO A 153 11.41 -4.33 -0.44
C PRO A 153 10.84 -3.86 -1.77
N GLU A 154 10.20 -4.74 -2.53
CA GLU A 154 9.56 -4.36 -3.80
C GLU A 154 8.38 -3.41 -3.60
N GLU A 155 7.70 -3.48 -2.45
CA GLU A 155 6.54 -2.65 -2.15
C GLU A 155 6.89 -1.36 -1.39
N TYR A 156 7.90 -1.40 -0.52
CA TYR A 156 8.17 -0.30 0.42
C TYR A 156 9.50 0.43 0.21
N SER A 157 10.36 0.02 -0.73
CA SER A 157 11.68 0.66 -0.95
C SER A 157 11.58 2.15 -1.32
N GLY A 158 10.52 2.55 -2.02
CA GLY A 158 10.27 3.94 -2.41
C GLY A 158 9.52 4.78 -1.37
N VAL A 159 9.05 4.17 -0.28
CA VAL A 159 8.29 4.86 0.76
C VAL A 159 9.22 5.65 1.67
N GLY A 160 8.92 6.94 1.90
CA GLY A 160 9.68 7.84 2.77
C GLY A 160 9.45 7.54 4.26
N LYS A 161 9.38 8.59 5.08
CA LYS A 161 9.11 8.48 6.52
C LYS A 161 7.66 8.10 6.82
N ASN A 162 6.76 8.30 5.88
CA ASN A 162 5.34 8.00 5.95
C ASN A 162 4.81 7.65 4.56
N VAL A 163 3.66 7.00 4.53
CA VAL A 163 2.94 6.67 3.29
C VAL A 163 2.09 7.88 2.89
N SER A 164 2.39 8.50 1.74
CA SER A 164 1.62 9.63 1.22
C SER A 164 0.33 9.16 0.56
N PHE A 165 -0.81 9.65 1.05
CA PHE A 165 -2.11 9.36 0.46
C PHE A 165 -2.24 9.90 -0.97
N LYS A 166 -1.73 11.11 -1.23
CA LYS A 166 -1.73 11.71 -2.57
C LYS A 166 -0.96 10.86 -3.58
N ALA A 167 0.21 10.36 -3.19
CA ALA A 167 1.00 9.47 -4.03
C ALA A 167 0.30 8.13 -4.26
N SER A 168 -0.25 7.51 -3.20
CA SER A 168 -1.02 6.27 -3.28
C SER A 168 -2.25 6.41 -4.18
N LYS A 169 -3.04 7.47 -4.01
CA LYS A 169 -4.21 7.73 -4.84
C LYS A 169 -3.85 7.88 -6.32
N LYS A 170 -2.77 8.61 -6.63
CA LYS A 170 -2.29 8.76 -8.02
C LYS A 170 -1.95 7.40 -8.62
N MET A 171 -1.14 6.62 -7.91
CA MET A 171 -0.73 5.28 -8.35
C MET A 171 -1.95 4.36 -8.56
N LEU A 172 -2.88 4.31 -7.61
CA LEU A 172 -4.10 3.49 -7.73
C LEU A 172 -4.92 3.86 -8.97
N THR A 173 -5.08 5.16 -9.22
CA THR A 173 -5.80 5.64 -10.42
C THR A 173 -5.10 5.21 -11.71
N GLU A 174 -3.77 5.28 -11.75
CA GLU A 174 -2.98 4.81 -12.89
C GLU A 174 -3.09 3.30 -13.12
N HIS A 175 -3.38 2.53 -12.05
CA HIS A 175 -3.60 1.07 -12.11
C HIS A 175 -5.09 0.67 -12.24
N GLY A 176 -5.97 1.61 -12.58
CA GLY A 176 -7.37 1.32 -12.89
C GLY A 176 -8.32 1.28 -11.68
N TYR A 177 -7.83 1.63 -10.49
CA TYR A 177 -8.70 1.78 -9.33
C TYR A 177 -9.54 3.04 -9.42
N LYS A 178 -10.77 2.94 -8.97
CA LYS A 178 -11.74 4.05 -8.91
C LYS A 178 -12.07 4.36 -7.46
N GLU A 179 -11.99 5.63 -7.09
CA GLU A 179 -12.45 6.08 -5.77
C GLU A 179 -13.97 5.93 -5.68
N GLN A 180 -14.44 5.31 -4.60
CA GLN A 180 -15.86 5.27 -4.27
C GLN A 180 -16.25 6.60 -3.63
N THR A 181 -17.18 7.31 -4.25
CA THR A 181 -17.87 8.45 -3.62
C THR A 181 -19.06 7.93 -2.83
N ASN A 182 -19.03 8.14 -1.53
CA ASN A 182 -20.19 7.93 -0.64
C ASN A 182 -21.24 9.01 -0.84
#